data_e9978b4d569df0306a2429200650c05d
#
_entry.id   e9978b4d569df0306a2429200650c05d
#
_cell.length_a   1.000
_cell.length_b   1.000
_cell.length_c   1.000
_cell.angle_alpha   90.00
_cell.angle_beta   90.00
_cell.angle_gamma   90.00
#
_symmetry.space_group_name_H-M   'P 1'
#
loop_
_entity.id
_entity.type
_entity.pdbx_description
1 polymer ?
#
loop_
_entity_poly.entity_id
_entity_poly.type
_entity_poly.pdbx_seq_one_letter_code
_entity_poly.pdbx_strand_id
1 'polypeptide(L)'
;MILEIPKNAETILHILEKAGYEAYVVGGCVRDSILGRSPDDWDITTSAKPEQVKALFHRTVDTGLQHGTVTVLMEKEGYEVTTYRVDGEYEDGRHPKEVTFTASLEEDLKRRDFTINAMAYNPSSGLVDLFGGLEDIERKIIRCVGNPLERFTEDALRIMRAVRFSAQLGFTIEEETRKALKVLAPNLKHVSAERIQVELVKLLMSPHPDYLRVAYEAGITAEFLPEFDACMTTSQNTPHHCYTVGEHILHSLCHVRTDKVLRITMLLHDIGKPVVRKTDENGRDHFKMHGIAGEKMAAQILRRLKFDNDTIRKVTRLVKWHDDRPDGTTKAVRRAVNRIGEDLFPYYLEVQQADMLAQSDYRRTEKQERLDKVKEAYETIINEHQCVALKTLAVTGKDLIEAGYKPGREIGETLNRLLEVVLADPQKNQKEILLGLLDEK
;
A
#
# COMPACT_ATOMS: atom_id res chain seq x y z
N MET A 1 -26.98 -9.40 -21.11
CA MET A 1 -25.96 -8.36 -20.86
C MET A 1 -24.85 -8.56 -21.87
N ILE A 2 -24.38 -7.49 -22.51
CA ILE A 2 -23.23 -7.55 -23.44
C ILE A 2 -22.09 -6.80 -22.75
N LEU A 3 -20.95 -7.47 -22.58
CA LEU A 3 -19.73 -6.86 -22.06
C LEU A 3 -18.78 -6.58 -23.21
N GLU A 4 -18.17 -5.42 -23.20
CA GLU A 4 -17.09 -5.08 -24.12
C GLU A 4 -15.79 -5.73 -23.63
N ILE A 5 -15.22 -6.60 -24.44
CA ILE A 5 -13.94 -7.26 -24.16
C ILE A 5 -12.89 -6.85 -25.20
N PRO A 6 -11.59 -6.80 -24.86
CA PRO A 6 -10.54 -6.47 -25.81
C PRO A 6 -10.52 -7.43 -27.00
N LYS A 7 -10.24 -6.89 -28.18
CA LYS A 7 -10.18 -7.68 -29.44
C LYS A 7 -9.22 -8.86 -29.34
N ASN A 8 -8.08 -8.70 -28.64
CA ASN A 8 -7.12 -9.78 -28.45
C ASN A 8 -7.70 -10.91 -27.60
N ALA A 9 -8.41 -10.58 -26.49
CA ALA A 9 -9.11 -11.56 -25.67
C ALA A 9 -10.19 -12.29 -26.47
N GLU A 10 -11.00 -11.56 -27.24
CA GLU A 10 -12.02 -12.13 -28.12
C GLU A 10 -11.40 -13.10 -29.18
N THR A 11 -10.25 -12.72 -29.74
CA THR A 11 -9.51 -13.55 -30.67
C THR A 11 -9.04 -14.86 -30.01
N ILE A 12 -8.55 -14.79 -28.76
CA ILE A 12 -8.13 -16.00 -28.01
C ILE A 12 -9.33 -16.91 -27.77
N LEU A 13 -10.47 -16.38 -27.32
CA LEU A 13 -11.70 -17.15 -27.11
C LEU A 13 -12.12 -17.86 -28.41
N HIS A 14 -12.16 -17.12 -29.51
CA HIS A 14 -12.55 -17.68 -30.81
C HIS A 14 -11.62 -18.81 -31.32
N ILE A 15 -10.30 -18.67 -31.13
CA ILE A 15 -9.33 -19.71 -31.51
C ILE A 15 -9.57 -20.98 -30.70
N LEU A 16 -9.81 -20.87 -29.39
CA LEU A 16 -10.10 -22.01 -28.52
C LEU A 16 -11.42 -22.67 -28.88
N GLU A 17 -12.48 -21.92 -29.12
CA GLU A 17 -13.79 -22.41 -29.51
C GLU A 17 -13.73 -23.11 -30.88
N LYS A 18 -13.04 -22.53 -31.86
CA LYS A 18 -12.85 -23.14 -33.19
C LYS A 18 -12.10 -24.49 -33.14
N ALA A 19 -11.25 -24.66 -32.11
CA ALA A 19 -10.56 -25.92 -31.82
C ALA A 19 -11.42 -26.93 -31.04
N GLY A 20 -12.67 -26.57 -30.70
CA GLY A 20 -13.62 -27.43 -29.98
C GLY A 20 -13.54 -27.35 -28.45
N TYR A 21 -12.89 -26.31 -27.89
CA TYR A 21 -12.81 -26.13 -26.47
C TYR A 21 -13.74 -25.01 -26.00
N GLU A 22 -14.27 -25.13 -24.79
CA GLU A 22 -14.94 -24.01 -24.10
C GLU A 22 -13.91 -22.97 -23.67
N ALA A 23 -14.26 -21.69 -23.75
CA ALA A 23 -13.41 -20.61 -23.30
C ALA A 23 -14.25 -19.40 -22.85
N TYR A 24 -13.87 -18.77 -21.73
CA TYR A 24 -14.54 -17.62 -21.17
C TYR A 24 -13.52 -16.65 -20.59
N VAL A 25 -13.77 -15.33 -20.66
CA VAL A 25 -13.15 -14.39 -19.74
C VAL A 25 -13.78 -14.56 -18.36
N VAL A 26 -13.01 -14.39 -17.27
CA VAL A 26 -13.46 -14.84 -15.95
C VAL A 26 -12.91 -13.99 -14.80
N GLY A 27 -13.66 -13.87 -13.72
CA GLY A 27 -13.16 -13.29 -12.49
C GLY A 27 -13.21 -11.76 -12.43
N GLY A 28 -12.09 -11.15 -12.11
CA GLY A 28 -11.99 -9.69 -11.88
C GLY A 28 -12.42 -8.86 -13.07
N CYS A 29 -12.03 -9.24 -14.28
CA CYS A 29 -12.38 -8.51 -15.49
C CYS A 29 -13.90 -8.51 -15.76
N VAL A 30 -14.59 -9.61 -15.51
CA VAL A 30 -16.05 -9.71 -15.67
C VAL A 30 -16.75 -8.79 -14.65
N ARG A 31 -16.35 -8.89 -13.37
CA ARG A 31 -16.87 -8.02 -12.32
C ARG A 31 -16.67 -6.55 -12.63
N ASP A 32 -15.45 -6.15 -13.01
CA ASP A 32 -15.12 -4.74 -13.23
C ASP A 32 -15.84 -4.19 -14.47
N SER A 33 -15.98 -4.98 -15.52
CA SER A 33 -16.80 -4.63 -16.69
C SER A 33 -18.27 -4.42 -16.32
N ILE A 34 -18.86 -5.28 -15.47
CA ILE A 34 -20.24 -5.13 -14.97
C ILE A 34 -20.38 -3.81 -14.15
N LEU A 35 -19.35 -3.46 -13.38
CA LEU A 35 -19.30 -2.23 -12.59
C LEU A 35 -18.99 -0.98 -13.41
N GLY A 36 -18.78 -1.09 -14.73
CA GLY A 36 -18.38 0.03 -15.58
C GLY A 36 -16.97 0.54 -15.31
N ARG A 37 -16.09 -0.32 -14.78
CA ARG A 37 -14.67 -0.05 -14.55
C ARG A 37 -13.85 -0.67 -15.68
N SER A 38 -12.71 -0.08 -16.00
CA SER A 38 -11.74 -0.69 -16.93
C SER A 38 -10.94 -1.75 -16.18
N PRO A 39 -11.00 -3.04 -16.59
CA PRO A 39 -10.15 -4.08 -16.03
C PRO A 39 -8.67 -3.82 -16.34
N ASP A 40 -7.79 -4.10 -15.38
CA ASP A 40 -6.34 -4.04 -15.56
C ASP A 40 -5.84 -5.28 -16.33
N ASP A 41 -6.38 -6.47 -16.00
CA ASP A 41 -5.99 -7.76 -16.55
C ASP A 41 -7.22 -8.51 -17.06
N TRP A 42 -7.05 -9.33 -18.10
CA TRP A 42 -8.10 -10.18 -18.68
C TRP A 42 -7.73 -11.65 -18.57
N ASP A 43 -8.26 -12.31 -17.54
CA ASP A 43 -8.08 -13.73 -17.33
C ASP A 43 -9.05 -14.54 -18.19
N ILE A 44 -8.53 -15.61 -18.79
CA ILE A 44 -9.32 -16.55 -19.59
C ILE A 44 -9.27 -17.92 -18.91
N THR A 45 -10.42 -18.60 -18.88
CA THR A 45 -10.52 -19.98 -18.43
C THR A 45 -11.06 -20.85 -19.55
N THR A 46 -10.57 -22.11 -19.68
CA THR A 46 -10.87 -22.99 -20.81
C THR A 46 -10.88 -24.46 -20.41
N SER A 47 -11.62 -25.28 -21.17
CA SER A 47 -11.55 -26.72 -21.07
C SER A 47 -10.29 -27.34 -21.75
N ALA A 48 -9.54 -26.53 -22.52
CA ALA A 48 -8.29 -26.97 -23.14
C ALA A 48 -7.18 -27.15 -22.08
N LYS A 49 -6.42 -28.26 -22.17
CA LYS A 49 -5.24 -28.49 -21.32
C LYS A 49 -4.08 -27.57 -21.73
N PRO A 50 -3.10 -27.31 -20.84
CA PRO A 50 -1.99 -26.40 -21.15
C PRO A 50 -1.25 -26.71 -22.44
N GLU A 51 -1.01 -28.00 -22.75
CA GLU A 51 -0.32 -28.41 -23.97
C GLU A 51 -1.17 -28.13 -25.22
N GLN A 52 -2.50 -28.24 -25.10
CA GLN A 52 -3.45 -27.93 -26.18
C GLN A 52 -3.49 -26.41 -26.44
N VAL A 53 -3.50 -25.58 -25.36
CA VAL A 53 -3.37 -24.14 -25.48
C VAL A 53 -2.06 -23.77 -26.18
N LYS A 54 -0.93 -24.34 -25.77
CA LYS A 54 0.38 -24.10 -26.40
C LYS A 54 0.42 -24.49 -27.87
N ALA A 55 -0.29 -25.54 -28.26
CA ALA A 55 -0.36 -26.00 -29.67
C ALA A 55 -1.17 -25.04 -30.56
N LEU A 56 -2.09 -24.27 -30.00
CA LEU A 56 -2.97 -23.35 -30.75
C LEU A 56 -2.34 -21.94 -30.94
N PHE A 57 -1.39 -21.55 -30.10
CA PHE A 57 -0.83 -20.20 -30.13
C PHE A 57 0.68 -20.21 -30.40
N HIS A 58 1.14 -19.34 -31.31
CA HIS A 58 2.53 -19.28 -31.71
C HIS A 58 3.49 -18.76 -30.60
N ARG A 59 2.99 -17.92 -29.67
CA ARG A 59 3.80 -17.31 -28.63
C ARG A 59 3.12 -17.50 -27.28
N THR A 60 3.71 -18.35 -26.46
CA THR A 60 3.24 -18.64 -25.11
C THR A 60 4.40 -18.60 -24.11
N VAL A 61 4.10 -18.31 -22.85
CA VAL A 61 5.05 -18.35 -21.72
C VAL A 61 4.46 -19.26 -20.64
N ASP A 62 5.29 -20.14 -20.11
CA ASP A 62 4.92 -21.07 -19.06
C ASP A 62 4.95 -20.36 -17.68
N THR A 63 3.90 -19.64 -17.34
CA THR A 63 3.82 -18.85 -16.10
C THR A 63 3.33 -19.66 -14.92
N GLY A 64 2.67 -20.81 -15.14
CA GLY A 64 2.10 -21.62 -14.07
C GLY A 64 1.61 -22.98 -14.54
N LEU A 65 2.39 -23.70 -15.34
CA LEU A 65 2.00 -25.01 -15.93
C LEU A 65 1.50 -26.01 -14.89
N GLN A 66 2.18 -26.10 -13.75
CA GLN A 66 1.78 -26.97 -12.64
C GLN A 66 0.38 -26.63 -12.07
N HIS A 67 -0.12 -25.43 -12.33
CA HIS A 67 -1.43 -24.95 -11.92
C HIS A 67 -2.40 -24.81 -13.09
N GLY A 68 -2.00 -25.26 -14.29
CA GLY A 68 -2.82 -25.23 -15.49
C GLY A 68 -2.84 -23.88 -16.22
N THR A 69 -1.95 -22.94 -15.90
CA THR A 69 -1.92 -21.60 -16.50
C THR A 69 -0.81 -21.45 -17.52
N VAL A 70 -1.15 -20.93 -18.70
CA VAL A 70 -0.25 -20.54 -19.78
C VAL A 70 -0.54 -19.08 -20.15
N THR A 71 0.47 -18.23 -20.23
CA THR A 71 0.29 -16.88 -20.77
C THR A 71 0.41 -16.89 -22.28
N VAL A 72 -0.65 -16.51 -22.98
CA VAL A 72 -0.68 -16.30 -24.41
C VAL A 72 -0.28 -14.85 -24.70
N LEU A 73 0.74 -14.68 -25.55
CA LEU A 73 1.23 -13.35 -25.94
C LEU A 73 0.56 -12.93 -27.26
N MET A 74 -0.30 -11.92 -27.19
CA MET A 74 -0.94 -11.28 -28.35
C MET A 74 -0.38 -9.87 -28.52
N GLU A 75 0.28 -9.61 -29.65
CA GLU A 75 1.01 -8.37 -29.90
C GLU A 75 2.04 -8.07 -28.78
N LYS A 76 1.76 -7.13 -27.89
CA LYS A 76 2.62 -6.74 -26.75
C LYS A 76 2.02 -7.07 -25.39
N GLU A 77 0.86 -7.71 -25.36
CA GLU A 77 0.10 -8.01 -24.15
C GLU A 77 0.11 -9.51 -23.86
N GLY A 78 0.09 -9.85 -22.57
CA GLY A 78 -0.02 -11.22 -22.08
C GLY A 78 -1.40 -11.49 -21.51
N TYR A 79 -2.03 -12.59 -21.92
CA TYR A 79 -3.32 -13.06 -21.43
C TYR A 79 -3.12 -14.38 -20.71
N GLU A 80 -3.50 -14.45 -19.43
CA GLU A 80 -3.45 -15.70 -18.68
C GLU A 80 -4.61 -16.60 -19.09
N VAL A 81 -4.28 -17.78 -19.64
CA VAL A 81 -5.23 -18.81 -20.03
C VAL A 81 -5.07 -19.99 -19.09
N THR A 82 -6.09 -20.24 -18.27
CA THR A 82 -6.07 -21.28 -17.23
C THR A 82 -7.04 -22.39 -17.61
N THR A 83 -6.55 -23.64 -17.59
CA THR A 83 -7.39 -24.83 -17.75
C THR A 83 -8.35 -24.98 -16.57
N TYR A 84 -9.62 -25.35 -16.83
CA TYR A 84 -10.58 -25.70 -15.78
C TYR A 84 -10.00 -26.74 -14.84
N ARG A 85 -10.12 -26.50 -13.55
CA ARG A 85 -9.52 -27.39 -12.56
C ARG A 85 -10.36 -27.49 -11.30
N VAL A 86 -10.17 -28.60 -10.62
CA VAL A 86 -10.58 -28.81 -9.23
C VAL A 86 -9.30 -28.82 -8.41
N ASP A 87 -9.26 -28.00 -7.39
CA ASP A 87 -8.15 -28.00 -6.44
C ASP A 87 -8.33 -29.18 -5.47
N GLY A 88 -7.29 -30.01 -5.29
CA GLY A 88 -7.28 -31.11 -4.33
C GLY A 88 -7.12 -30.59 -2.89
N GLU A 89 -6.85 -31.50 -1.93
CA GLU A 89 -6.59 -31.13 -0.54
C GLU A 89 -5.40 -30.17 -0.44
N TYR A 90 -5.53 -29.14 0.41
CA TYR A 90 -4.50 -28.16 0.70
C TYR A 90 -3.68 -28.61 1.92
N GLU A 91 -2.37 -28.83 1.77
CA GLU A 91 -1.49 -29.23 2.87
C GLU A 91 -0.89 -28.06 3.63
N ASP A 92 -0.57 -26.98 2.90
CA ASP A 92 0.16 -25.81 3.44
C ASP A 92 -0.72 -24.56 3.54
N GLY A 93 -2.04 -24.70 3.37
CA GLY A 93 -2.98 -23.56 3.34
C GLY A 93 -2.78 -22.62 2.16
N ARG A 94 -2.14 -23.08 1.07
CA ARG A 94 -1.90 -22.28 -0.15
C ARG A 94 -2.03 -23.08 -1.44
N HIS A 95 -1.35 -24.21 -1.51
CA HIS A 95 -1.28 -24.99 -2.75
C HIS A 95 -2.05 -26.28 -2.57
N PRO A 96 -2.94 -26.63 -3.50
CA PRO A 96 -3.48 -27.96 -3.52
C PRO A 96 -2.34 -28.96 -3.79
N LYS A 97 -2.33 -30.10 -3.10
CA LYS A 97 -1.40 -31.20 -3.33
C LYS A 97 -1.35 -31.62 -4.79
N GLU A 98 -2.53 -31.68 -5.37
CA GLU A 98 -2.74 -32.06 -6.76
C GLU A 98 -3.79 -31.15 -7.39
N VAL A 99 -3.58 -30.79 -8.65
CA VAL A 99 -4.55 -30.09 -9.47
C VAL A 99 -5.11 -31.11 -10.45
N THR A 100 -6.39 -31.35 -10.38
CA THR A 100 -7.07 -32.22 -11.35
C THR A 100 -7.77 -31.35 -12.38
N PHE A 101 -7.40 -31.51 -13.65
CA PHE A 101 -8.10 -30.83 -14.74
C PHE A 101 -9.48 -31.43 -14.94
N THR A 102 -10.48 -30.58 -15.11
CA THR A 102 -11.87 -30.93 -15.35
C THR A 102 -12.35 -30.34 -16.67
N ALA A 103 -13.44 -30.88 -17.21
CA ALA A 103 -14.13 -30.27 -18.34
C ALA A 103 -15.29 -29.34 -17.89
N SER A 104 -15.52 -29.20 -16.56
CA SER A 104 -16.65 -28.47 -16.00
C SER A 104 -16.27 -27.07 -15.64
N LEU A 105 -16.85 -26.07 -16.30
CA LEU A 105 -16.76 -24.65 -15.90
C LEU A 105 -17.30 -24.43 -14.49
N GLU A 106 -18.38 -25.10 -14.09
CA GLU A 106 -18.97 -25.01 -12.76
C GLU A 106 -17.94 -25.33 -11.66
N GLU A 107 -17.18 -26.43 -11.81
CA GLU A 107 -16.15 -26.80 -10.84
C GLU A 107 -15.01 -25.77 -10.79
N ASP A 108 -14.62 -25.17 -11.92
CA ASP A 108 -13.62 -24.08 -11.93
C ASP A 108 -14.12 -22.81 -11.25
N LEU A 109 -15.39 -22.46 -11.42
CA LEU A 109 -15.99 -21.29 -10.75
C LEU A 109 -16.19 -21.55 -9.27
N LYS A 110 -16.56 -22.76 -8.85
CA LYS A 110 -16.82 -23.16 -7.47
C LYS A 110 -15.60 -23.05 -6.55
N ARG A 111 -14.39 -23.29 -7.05
CA ARG A 111 -13.15 -23.15 -6.28
C ARG A 111 -12.71 -21.71 -6.01
N ARG A 112 -13.34 -20.71 -6.67
CA ARG A 112 -12.99 -19.30 -6.53
C ARG A 112 -13.33 -18.76 -5.17
N ASP A 113 -12.77 -17.59 -4.83
CA ASP A 113 -12.88 -16.99 -3.50
C ASP A 113 -14.29 -16.42 -3.22
N PHE A 114 -14.76 -15.51 -4.10
CA PHE A 114 -16.00 -14.76 -3.88
C PHE A 114 -16.92 -14.85 -5.08
N THR A 115 -18.22 -14.81 -4.83
CA THR A 115 -19.28 -14.88 -5.86
C THR A 115 -19.08 -13.86 -6.97
N ILE A 116 -18.72 -12.63 -6.62
CA ILE A 116 -18.44 -11.53 -7.55
C ILE A 116 -17.23 -11.79 -8.48
N ASN A 117 -16.38 -12.74 -8.14
CA ASN A 117 -15.25 -13.20 -8.96
C ASN A 117 -15.46 -14.58 -9.55
N ALA A 118 -16.62 -15.22 -9.31
CA ALA A 118 -16.98 -16.53 -9.82
C ALA A 118 -18.00 -16.43 -10.97
N MET A 119 -17.84 -15.44 -11.81
CA MET A 119 -18.60 -15.21 -13.03
C MET A 119 -17.71 -15.35 -14.24
N ALA A 120 -18.24 -15.91 -15.31
CA ALA A 120 -17.57 -16.08 -16.60
C ALA A 120 -18.39 -15.44 -17.72
N TYR A 121 -17.75 -14.95 -18.76
CA TYR A 121 -18.44 -14.34 -19.89
C TYR A 121 -17.80 -14.74 -21.21
N ASN A 122 -18.64 -15.04 -22.18
CA ASN A 122 -18.22 -15.22 -23.56
C ASN A 122 -19.24 -14.52 -24.49
N PRO A 123 -18.81 -13.80 -25.53
CA PRO A 123 -19.73 -13.10 -26.45
C PRO A 123 -20.79 -13.97 -27.10
N SER A 124 -20.50 -15.26 -27.35
CA SER A 124 -21.43 -16.20 -28.02
C SER A 124 -22.46 -16.79 -27.04
N SER A 125 -22.09 -17.07 -25.80
CA SER A 125 -22.96 -17.74 -24.81
C SER A 125 -23.48 -16.81 -23.71
N GLY A 126 -22.93 -15.60 -23.62
CA GLY A 126 -23.32 -14.60 -22.62
C GLY A 126 -22.65 -14.78 -21.24
N LEU A 127 -23.27 -14.18 -20.22
CA LEU A 127 -22.81 -14.27 -18.84
C LEU A 127 -23.22 -15.59 -18.18
N VAL A 128 -22.26 -16.26 -17.56
CA VAL A 128 -22.46 -17.44 -16.71
C VAL A 128 -22.25 -17.04 -15.27
N ASP A 129 -23.30 -17.03 -14.48
CA ASP A 129 -23.31 -16.72 -13.04
C ASP A 129 -24.07 -17.83 -12.29
N LEU A 130 -23.33 -18.79 -11.75
CA LEU A 130 -23.85 -19.96 -11.06
C LEU A 130 -23.98 -19.76 -9.55
N PHE A 131 -23.35 -18.71 -9.00
CA PHE A 131 -23.20 -18.49 -7.57
C PHE A 131 -23.81 -17.17 -7.09
N GLY A 132 -24.56 -16.47 -7.96
CA GLY A 132 -25.25 -15.22 -7.59
C GLY A 132 -24.33 -14.00 -7.48
N GLY A 133 -23.23 -13.98 -8.23
CA GLY A 133 -22.29 -12.87 -8.25
C GLY A 133 -22.90 -11.55 -8.72
N LEU A 134 -23.81 -11.60 -9.71
CA LEU A 134 -24.51 -10.42 -10.20
C LEU A 134 -25.41 -9.80 -9.12
N GLU A 135 -26.19 -10.62 -8.40
CA GLU A 135 -27.02 -10.16 -7.27
C GLU A 135 -26.16 -9.56 -6.16
N ASP A 136 -25.04 -10.18 -5.82
CA ASP A 136 -24.11 -9.66 -4.81
C ASP A 136 -23.44 -8.34 -5.25
N ILE A 137 -23.18 -8.15 -6.54
CA ILE A 137 -22.72 -6.85 -7.09
C ILE A 137 -23.81 -5.78 -6.90
N GLU A 138 -25.05 -6.07 -7.26
CA GLU A 138 -26.18 -5.14 -7.12
C GLU A 138 -26.42 -4.76 -5.66
N ARG A 139 -26.29 -5.72 -4.75
CA ARG A 139 -26.43 -5.52 -3.30
C ARG A 139 -25.17 -4.96 -2.64
N LYS A 140 -24.08 -4.84 -3.36
CA LYS A 140 -22.75 -4.41 -2.84
C LYS A 140 -22.26 -5.30 -1.70
N ILE A 141 -22.24 -6.60 -1.94
CA ILE A 141 -21.90 -7.63 -0.95
C ILE A 141 -20.63 -8.39 -1.41
N ILE A 142 -19.72 -8.68 -0.47
CA ILE A 142 -18.62 -9.63 -0.62
C ILE A 142 -19.02 -10.91 0.09
N ARG A 143 -19.30 -11.98 -0.68
CA ARG A 143 -19.72 -13.30 -0.21
C ARG A 143 -18.76 -14.36 -0.75
N CYS A 144 -18.34 -15.29 0.11
CA CYS A 144 -17.60 -16.49 -0.34
C CYS A 144 -18.47 -17.38 -1.26
N VAL A 145 -17.81 -18.04 -2.19
CA VAL A 145 -18.44 -19.12 -2.94
C VAL A 145 -18.57 -20.36 -2.03
N GLY A 146 -19.78 -20.84 -1.84
CA GLY A 146 -20.04 -21.99 -0.97
C GLY A 146 -19.82 -21.71 0.51
N ASN A 147 -19.15 -22.62 1.21
CA ASN A 147 -18.93 -22.50 2.66
C ASN A 147 -17.69 -21.64 2.99
N PRO A 148 -17.84 -20.50 3.67
CA PRO A 148 -16.72 -19.61 3.98
C PRO A 148 -15.62 -20.26 4.83
N LEU A 149 -15.99 -21.15 5.78
CA LEU A 149 -15.01 -21.83 6.62
C LEU A 149 -14.11 -22.75 5.79
N GLU A 150 -14.66 -23.45 4.82
CA GLU A 150 -13.88 -24.28 3.91
C GLU A 150 -12.96 -23.42 3.03
N ARG A 151 -13.52 -22.37 2.42
CA ARG A 151 -12.76 -21.47 1.52
C ARG A 151 -11.56 -20.81 2.19
N PHE A 152 -11.71 -20.36 3.45
CA PHE A 152 -10.62 -19.74 4.20
C PHE A 152 -9.63 -20.75 4.81
N THR A 153 -10.06 -21.99 5.01
CA THR A 153 -9.16 -23.09 5.41
C THR A 153 -8.26 -23.52 4.25
N GLU A 154 -8.78 -23.54 3.02
CA GLU A 154 -8.01 -23.86 1.81
C GLU A 154 -6.90 -22.84 1.54
N ASP A 155 -7.21 -21.55 1.54
CA ASP A 155 -6.22 -20.47 1.42
C ASP A 155 -6.56 -19.32 2.37
N ALA A 156 -5.85 -19.26 3.47
CA ALA A 156 -6.05 -18.23 4.48
C ALA A 156 -5.83 -16.79 3.95
N LEU A 157 -5.11 -16.59 2.83
CA LEU A 157 -4.99 -15.27 2.22
C LEU A 157 -6.34 -14.74 1.74
N ARG A 158 -7.32 -15.59 1.45
CA ARG A 158 -8.68 -15.17 1.10
C ARG A 158 -9.32 -14.30 2.19
N ILE A 159 -8.88 -14.46 3.45
CA ILE A 159 -9.26 -13.60 4.59
C ILE A 159 -8.87 -12.14 4.32
N MET A 160 -7.60 -11.90 3.96
CA MET A 160 -7.12 -10.56 3.59
C MET A 160 -7.80 -10.04 2.31
N ARG A 161 -8.02 -10.93 1.34
CA ARG A 161 -8.68 -10.60 0.08
C ARG A 161 -10.12 -10.12 0.28
N ALA A 162 -10.87 -10.71 1.24
CA ALA A 162 -12.24 -10.28 1.58
C ALA A 162 -12.25 -8.80 2.01
N VAL A 163 -11.38 -8.43 2.94
CA VAL A 163 -11.27 -7.04 3.41
C VAL A 163 -10.78 -6.11 2.30
N ARG A 164 -9.80 -6.56 1.51
CA ARG A 164 -9.30 -5.76 0.38
C ARG A 164 -10.39 -5.50 -0.67
N PHE A 165 -11.16 -6.51 -1.07
CA PHE A 165 -12.25 -6.29 -2.04
C PHE A 165 -13.34 -5.40 -1.46
N SER A 166 -13.67 -5.58 -0.17
CA SER A 166 -14.58 -4.67 0.53
C SER A 166 -14.10 -3.23 0.43
N ALA A 167 -12.81 -2.97 0.69
CA ALA A 167 -12.20 -1.64 0.59
C ALA A 167 -12.13 -1.10 -0.85
N GLN A 168 -11.79 -1.95 -1.83
CA GLN A 168 -11.68 -1.53 -3.23
C GLN A 168 -13.02 -1.20 -3.89
N LEU A 169 -14.07 -1.91 -3.51
CA LEU A 169 -15.39 -1.79 -4.11
C LEU A 169 -16.35 -0.93 -3.28
N GLY A 170 -16.04 -0.69 -2.00
CA GLY A 170 -16.96 -0.07 -1.05
C GLY A 170 -18.13 -1.00 -0.69
N PHE A 171 -17.91 -2.32 -0.71
CA PHE A 171 -18.92 -3.34 -0.47
C PHE A 171 -18.86 -3.86 0.96
N THR A 172 -19.99 -4.28 1.49
CA THR A 172 -20.10 -4.90 2.83
C THR A 172 -19.79 -6.39 2.74
N ILE A 173 -19.07 -6.93 3.72
CA ILE A 173 -18.83 -8.37 3.81
C ILE A 173 -20.08 -9.04 4.38
N GLU A 174 -20.56 -10.08 3.72
CA GLU A 174 -21.72 -10.88 4.11
C GLU A 174 -21.51 -11.51 5.50
N GLU A 175 -22.58 -11.66 6.28
CA GLU A 175 -22.50 -12.00 7.70
C GLU A 175 -21.82 -13.35 7.99
N GLU A 176 -22.14 -14.42 7.25
CA GLU A 176 -21.51 -15.73 7.46
C GLU A 176 -20.04 -15.71 7.02
N THR A 177 -19.74 -14.99 5.94
CA THR A 177 -18.36 -14.73 5.50
C THR A 177 -17.60 -13.96 6.59
N ARG A 178 -18.21 -12.93 7.21
CA ARG A 178 -17.61 -12.13 8.27
C ARG A 178 -17.37 -12.94 9.56
N LYS A 179 -18.28 -13.83 9.92
CA LYS A 179 -18.08 -14.75 11.05
C LYS A 179 -16.90 -15.69 10.81
N ALA A 180 -16.79 -16.23 9.61
CA ALA A 180 -15.68 -17.10 9.23
C ALA A 180 -14.33 -16.35 9.26
N LEU A 181 -14.28 -15.07 8.87
CA LEU A 181 -13.08 -14.24 9.01
C LEU A 181 -12.57 -14.25 10.46
N LYS A 182 -13.46 -13.99 11.44
CA LYS A 182 -13.09 -13.96 12.86
C LYS A 182 -12.56 -15.31 13.37
N VAL A 183 -13.21 -16.39 12.96
CA VAL A 183 -12.85 -17.74 13.41
C VAL A 183 -11.49 -18.15 12.84
N LEU A 184 -11.22 -17.80 11.59
CA LEU A 184 -10.05 -18.27 10.85
C LEU A 184 -8.92 -17.23 10.68
N ALA A 185 -9.06 -16.03 11.23
CA ALA A 185 -8.00 -15.01 11.26
C ALA A 185 -6.65 -15.58 11.75
N PRO A 186 -6.58 -16.44 12.81
CA PRO A 186 -5.30 -17.01 13.27
C PRO A 186 -4.57 -17.86 12.23
N ASN A 187 -5.24 -18.32 11.17
CA ASN A 187 -4.58 -19.08 10.10
C ASN A 187 -3.68 -18.21 9.23
N LEU A 188 -3.80 -16.87 9.29
CA LEU A 188 -2.89 -15.96 8.59
C LEU A 188 -1.43 -16.11 8.99
N LYS A 189 -1.13 -16.65 10.18
CA LYS A 189 0.24 -17.01 10.61
C LYS A 189 0.95 -17.99 9.65
N HIS A 190 0.19 -18.73 8.85
CA HIS A 190 0.72 -19.68 7.86
C HIS A 190 0.91 -19.03 6.48
N VAL A 191 0.45 -17.79 6.29
CA VAL A 191 0.59 -17.05 5.02
C VAL A 191 1.92 -16.30 5.03
N SER A 192 2.66 -16.34 3.91
CA SER A 192 3.93 -15.61 3.81
C SER A 192 3.73 -14.10 3.92
N ALA A 193 4.70 -13.43 4.53
CA ALA A 193 4.65 -11.98 4.75
C ALA A 193 4.55 -11.19 3.44
N GLU A 194 5.15 -11.68 2.37
CA GLU A 194 5.09 -11.08 1.03
C GLU A 194 3.67 -11.08 0.48
N ARG A 195 2.91 -12.17 0.67
CA ARG A 195 1.51 -12.25 0.23
C ARG A 195 0.63 -11.31 1.06
N ILE A 196 0.82 -11.26 2.38
CA ILE A 196 0.11 -10.32 3.28
C ILE A 196 0.41 -8.88 2.88
N GLN A 197 1.70 -8.55 2.62
CA GLN A 197 2.12 -7.23 2.17
C GLN A 197 1.40 -6.77 0.92
N VAL A 198 1.28 -7.64 -0.09
CA VAL A 198 0.60 -7.31 -1.36
C VAL A 198 -0.87 -6.96 -1.12
N GLU A 199 -1.58 -7.76 -0.31
CA GLU A 199 -2.99 -7.50 -0.01
C GLU A 199 -3.17 -6.24 0.84
N LEU A 200 -2.29 -6.02 1.83
CA LEU A 200 -2.29 -4.79 2.65
C LEU A 200 -2.05 -3.54 1.80
N VAL A 201 -1.06 -3.57 0.90
CA VAL A 201 -0.80 -2.43 0.01
C VAL A 201 -2.00 -2.16 -0.90
N LYS A 202 -2.61 -3.20 -1.49
CA LYS A 202 -3.81 -3.05 -2.33
C LYS A 202 -5.00 -2.49 -1.54
N LEU A 203 -5.15 -2.86 -0.26
CA LEU A 203 -6.16 -2.30 0.64
C LEU A 203 -5.90 -0.82 0.88
N LEU A 204 -4.67 -0.46 1.27
CA LEU A 204 -4.30 0.93 1.54
C LEU A 204 -4.40 1.84 0.30
N MET A 205 -4.12 1.31 -0.88
CA MET A 205 -4.25 2.02 -2.17
C MET A 205 -5.68 2.10 -2.68
N SER A 206 -6.65 1.51 -1.98
CA SER A 206 -8.07 1.53 -2.35
C SER A 206 -8.73 2.89 -2.06
N PRO A 207 -9.96 3.13 -2.59
CA PRO A 207 -10.77 4.29 -2.22
C PRO A 207 -11.15 4.35 -0.74
N HIS A 208 -11.18 3.19 -0.04
CA HIS A 208 -11.58 3.08 1.37
C HIS A 208 -10.48 2.43 2.21
N PRO A 209 -9.31 3.10 2.41
CA PRO A 209 -8.20 2.54 3.20
C PRO A 209 -8.58 2.39 4.69
N ASP A 210 -9.56 3.14 5.18
CA ASP A 210 -10.14 3.06 6.52
C ASP A 210 -10.87 1.73 6.79
N TYR A 211 -11.16 0.92 5.74
CA TYR A 211 -11.69 -0.43 5.91
C TYR A 211 -10.66 -1.40 6.55
N LEU A 212 -9.44 -0.95 6.82
CA LEU A 212 -8.53 -1.64 7.74
C LEU A 212 -9.19 -1.83 9.13
N ARG A 213 -10.18 -1.02 9.49
CA ARG A 213 -11.04 -1.22 10.66
C ARG A 213 -11.73 -2.58 10.64
N VAL A 214 -12.23 -3.02 9.49
CA VAL A 214 -12.88 -4.34 9.33
C VAL A 214 -11.88 -5.46 9.64
N ALA A 215 -10.62 -5.31 9.22
CA ALA A 215 -9.55 -6.26 9.57
C ALA A 215 -9.29 -6.27 11.07
N TYR A 216 -9.26 -5.12 11.73
CA TYR A 216 -9.11 -5.02 13.18
C TYR A 216 -10.27 -5.69 13.92
N GLU A 217 -11.52 -5.36 13.58
CA GLU A 217 -12.74 -5.92 14.21
C GLU A 217 -12.85 -7.45 14.04
N ALA A 218 -12.26 -7.99 12.99
CA ALA A 218 -12.18 -9.42 12.72
C ALA A 218 -10.96 -10.11 13.34
N GLY A 219 -10.06 -9.37 14.04
CA GLY A 219 -8.85 -9.92 14.64
C GLY A 219 -7.73 -10.23 13.63
N ILE A 220 -7.89 -9.78 12.39
CA ILE A 220 -6.95 -10.05 11.30
C ILE A 220 -5.63 -9.28 11.52
N THR A 221 -5.71 -8.03 11.96
CA THR A 221 -4.53 -7.18 12.19
C THR A 221 -3.64 -7.72 13.30
N ALA A 222 -4.20 -8.40 14.30
CA ALA A 222 -3.44 -9.02 15.38
C ALA A 222 -2.37 -10.01 14.88
N GLU A 223 -2.60 -10.65 13.73
CA GLU A 223 -1.72 -11.68 13.18
C GLU A 223 -0.50 -11.11 12.44
N PHE A 224 -0.58 -9.88 11.91
CA PHE A 224 0.52 -9.31 11.14
C PHE A 224 0.92 -7.88 11.54
N LEU A 225 0.05 -7.14 12.22
CA LEU A 225 0.26 -5.75 12.64
C LEU A 225 -0.32 -5.47 14.05
N PRO A 226 0.06 -6.26 15.10
CA PRO A 226 -0.49 -6.11 16.44
C PRO A 226 -0.21 -4.73 17.06
N GLU A 227 0.79 -4.01 16.56
CA GLU A 227 1.10 -2.65 16.99
C GLU A 227 -0.04 -1.67 16.63
N PHE A 228 -0.76 -1.92 15.53
CA PHE A 228 -1.96 -1.15 15.17
C PHE A 228 -3.12 -1.42 16.14
N ASP A 229 -3.29 -2.67 16.58
CA ASP A 229 -4.31 -3.03 17.58
C ASP A 229 -4.07 -2.28 18.90
N ALA A 230 -2.81 -2.12 19.30
CA ALA A 230 -2.47 -1.27 20.44
C ALA A 230 -2.86 0.20 20.22
N CYS A 231 -2.74 0.71 18.99
CA CYS A 231 -3.21 2.05 18.64
C CYS A 231 -4.74 2.18 18.75
N MET A 232 -5.49 1.17 18.28
CA MET A 232 -6.96 1.17 18.32
C MET A 232 -7.51 1.29 19.75
N THR A 233 -6.81 0.76 20.73
CA THR A 233 -7.20 0.78 22.15
C THR A 233 -6.58 1.94 22.94
N THR A 234 -5.66 2.71 22.36
CA THR A 234 -4.99 3.83 23.04
C THR A 234 -5.79 5.12 22.91
N SER A 235 -6.31 5.63 24.01
CA SER A 235 -6.96 6.94 24.08
C SER A 235 -5.97 8.09 23.97
N GLN A 236 -6.47 9.27 23.54
CA GLN A 236 -5.70 10.52 23.46
C GLN A 236 -6.46 11.62 24.18
N ASN A 237 -6.28 11.73 25.51
CA ASN A 237 -6.94 12.76 26.29
C ASN A 237 -6.22 14.12 26.15
N THR A 238 -6.40 14.76 25.00
CA THR A 238 -5.89 16.10 24.69
C THR A 238 -6.91 16.88 23.87
N PRO A 239 -6.93 18.22 23.91
CA PRO A 239 -7.85 19.02 23.10
C PRO A 239 -7.66 18.83 21.57
N HIS A 240 -6.48 18.39 21.16
CA HIS A 240 -6.13 18.22 19.75
C HIS A 240 -6.73 16.96 19.12
N HIS A 241 -7.15 15.98 19.91
CA HIS A 241 -7.63 14.69 19.39
C HIS A 241 -9.03 14.38 19.92
N CYS A 242 -9.88 13.87 19.03
CA CYS A 242 -11.25 13.39 19.35
C CYS A 242 -11.40 11.87 19.15
N TYR A 243 -10.34 11.20 18.74
CA TYR A 243 -10.29 9.77 18.43
C TYR A 243 -9.24 9.05 19.28
N THR A 244 -9.31 7.72 19.37
CA THR A 244 -8.16 6.90 19.76
C THR A 244 -7.02 7.09 18.76
N VAL A 245 -5.81 6.62 19.11
CA VAL A 245 -4.67 6.69 18.16
C VAL A 245 -4.99 5.95 16.86
N GLY A 246 -5.56 4.74 16.95
CA GLY A 246 -5.89 3.94 15.77
C GLY A 246 -6.99 4.56 14.91
N GLU A 247 -8.06 5.08 15.52
CA GLU A 247 -9.11 5.79 14.78
C GLU A 247 -8.58 7.04 14.08
N HIS A 248 -7.70 7.79 14.72
CA HIS A 248 -7.00 8.91 14.10
C HIS A 248 -6.17 8.46 12.89
N ILE A 249 -5.44 7.34 13.00
CA ILE A 249 -4.70 6.75 11.88
C ILE A 249 -5.66 6.43 10.72
N LEU A 250 -6.80 5.78 10.97
CA LEU A 250 -7.77 5.43 9.94
C LEU A 250 -8.33 6.68 9.23
N HIS A 251 -8.68 7.71 9.98
CA HIS A 251 -9.14 8.98 9.42
C HIS A 251 -8.06 9.66 8.58
N SER A 252 -6.82 9.68 9.06
CA SER A 252 -5.70 10.34 8.37
C SER A 252 -5.36 9.66 7.03
N LEU A 253 -5.54 8.33 6.93
CA LEU A 253 -5.38 7.59 5.68
C LEU A 253 -6.25 8.12 4.54
N CYS A 254 -7.45 8.62 4.85
CA CYS A 254 -8.38 9.14 3.85
C CYS A 254 -8.01 10.53 3.30
N HIS A 255 -7.07 11.22 3.95
CA HIS A 255 -6.69 12.60 3.62
C HIS A 255 -5.39 12.74 2.81
N VAL A 256 -4.74 11.64 2.44
CA VAL A 256 -3.59 11.63 1.51
C VAL A 256 -4.01 11.07 0.16
N ARG A 257 -3.35 11.53 -0.91
CA ARG A 257 -3.55 10.93 -2.24
C ARG A 257 -3.19 9.45 -2.25
N THR A 258 -3.64 8.75 -3.29
CA THR A 258 -3.34 7.34 -3.51
C THR A 258 -1.88 7.17 -3.94
N ASP A 259 -1.00 7.02 -2.95
CA ASP A 259 0.43 6.82 -3.09
C ASP A 259 0.92 5.83 -2.02
N LYS A 260 1.70 4.84 -2.42
CA LYS A 260 2.18 3.76 -1.55
C LYS A 260 2.92 4.29 -0.31
N VAL A 261 3.85 5.23 -0.51
CA VAL A 261 4.69 5.77 0.58
C VAL A 261 3.83 6.59 1.55
N LEU A 262 2.94 7.44 1.04
CA LEU A 262 2.04 8.25 1.87
C LEU A 262 1.08 7.39 2.69
N ARG A 263 0.40 6.43 2.04
CA ARG A 263 -0.57 5.55 2.71
C ARG A 263 0.09 4.71 3.82
N ILE A 264 1.27 4.16 3.57
CA ILE A 264 2.03 3.40 4.58
C ILE A 264 2.54 4.35 5.67
N THR A 265 2.98 5.56 5.32
CA THR A 265 3.39 6.57 6.32
C THR A 265 2.23 6.91 7.23
N MET A 266 1.03 7.19 6.68
CA MET A 266 -0.13 7.50 7.51
C MET A 266 -0.57 6.32 8.38
N LEU A 267 -0.45 5.07 7.90
CA LEU A 267 -0.69 3.88 8.73
C LEU A 267 0.24 3.83 9.95
N LEU A 268 1.49 4.29 9.79
CA LEU A 268 2.54 4.08 10.80
C LEU A 268 2.98 5.38 11.53
N HIS A 269 2.46 6.58 11.15
CA HIS A 269 2.99 7.84 11.69
C HIS A 269 2.89 7.92 13.22
N ASP A 270 1.80 7.44 13.78
CA ASP A 270 1.49 7.47 15.22
C ASP A 270 1.70 6.12 15.93
N ILE A 271 2.29 5.13 15.25
CA ILE A 271 2.48 3.77 15.78
C ILE A 271 3.31 3.72 17.08
N GLY A 272 4.13 4.75 17.31
CA GLY A 272 4.93 4.88 18.52
C GLY A 272 4.20 5.45 19.73
N LYS A 273 2.99 6.01 19.58
CA LYS A 273 2.26 6.65 20.68
C LYS A 273 1.94 5.72 21.85
N PRO A 274 1.45 4.49 21.64
CA PRO A 274 1.12 3.58 22.76
C PRO A 274 2.28 3.32 23.70
N VAL A 275 3.51 3.20 23.17
CA VAL A 275 4.69 2.83 23.97
C VAL A 275 5.34 4.00 24.71
N VAL A 276 5.02 5.25 24.33
CA VAL A 276 5.58 6.46 24.97
C VAL A 276 4.54 7.25 25.76
N ARG A 277 3.27 6.81 25.78
CA ARG A 277 2.19 7.49 26.47
C ARG A 277 2.50 7.73 27.95
N LYS A 278 2.31 8.95 28.39
CA LYS A 278 2.35 9.35 29.81
C LYS A 278 1.15 10.25 30.08
N THR A 279 0.41 9.95 31.15
CA THR A 279 -0.72 10.77 31.59
C THR A 279 -0.25 11.61 32.80
N ASP A 280 -0.48 12.93 32.76
CA ASP A 280 -0.15 13.83 33.85
C ASP A 280 -1.21 13.81 34.97
N GLU A 281 -0.95 14.57 36.05
CA GLU A 281 -1.82 14.67 37.23
C GLU A 281 -3.24 15.18 36.89
N ASN A 282 -3.39 15.93 35.80
CA ASN A 282 -4.67 16.46 35.32
C ASN A 282 -5.38 15.47 34.36
N GLY A 283 -4.85 14.26 34.21
CA GLY A 283 -5.39 13.24 33.30
C GLY A 283 -5.12 13.51 31.83
N ARG A 284 -4.23 14.44 31.49
CA ARG A 284 -3.87 14.76 30.10
C ARG A 284 -2.76 13.84 29.60
N ASP A 285 -2.95 13.32 28.38
CA ASP A 285 -1.98 12.45 27.74
C ASP A 285 -0.88 13.23 27.00
N HIS A 286 0.33 12.73 27.11
CA HIS A 286 1.53 13.22 26.44
C HIS A 286 2.24 12.09 25.72
N PHE A 287 2.70 12.37 24.49
CA PHE A 287 3.33 11.38 23.60
C PHE A 287 4.72 11.85 23.13
N LYS A 288 5.53 12.40 24.06
CA LYS A 288 6.86 12.91 23.70
C LYS A 288 7.72 11.83 23.07
N MET A 289 8.43 12.20 21.99
CA MET A 289 9.35 11.32 21.25
C MET A 289 8.65 10.14 20.49
N HIS A 290 7.33 10.19 20.31
CA HIS A 290 6.62 9.13 19.57
C HIS A 290 7.12 8.96 18.13
N GLY A 291 7.54 10.02 17.45
CA GLY A 291 8.13 9.93 16.10
C GLY A 291 9.44 9.12 16.08
N ILE A 292 10.30 9.25 17.11
CA ILE A 292 11.54 8.46 17.21
C ILE A 292 11.24 7.00 17.57
N ALA A 293 10.29 6.75 18.47
CA ALA A 293 9.82 5.40 18.76
C ALA A 293 9.17 4.77 17.52
N GLY A 294 8.32 5.55 16.84
CA GLY A 294 7.64 5.18 15.61
C GLY A 294 8.61 4.84 14.47
N GLU A 295 9.69 5.61 14.26
CA GLU A 295 10.74 5.30 13.27
C GLU A 295 11.28 3.89 13.46
N LYS A 296 11.63 3.50 14.70
CA LYS A 296 12.16 2.18 15.02
C LYS A 296 11.12 1.07 14.81
N MET A 297 9.90 1.30 15.30
CA MET A 297 8.80 0.34 15.14
C MET A 297 8.42 0.17 13.67
N ALA A 298 8.28 1.25 12.91
CA ALA A 298 8.00 1.21 11.47
C ALA A 298 9.07 0.43 10.70
N ALA A 299 10.36 0.64 11.02
CA ALA A 299 11.44 -0.13 10.40
C ALA A 299 11.33 -1.64 10.68
N GLN A 300 10.95 -2.04 11.89
CA GLN A 300 10.74 -3.45 12.26
C GLN A 300 9.53 -4.04 11.55
N ILE A 301 8.39 -3.33 11.55
CA ILE A 301 7.15 -3.74 10.90
C ILE A 301 7.38 -3.95 9.39
N LEU A 302 7.97 -2.96 8.72
CA LEU A 302 8.18 -3.02 7.28
C LEU A 302 9.16 -4.11 6.85
N ARG A 303 10.21 -4.38 7.64
CA ARG A 303 11.10 -5.52 7.41
C ARG A 303 10.40 -6.86 7.64
N ARG A 304 9.60 -6.97 8.70
CA ARG A 304 8.78 -8.15 8.99
C ARG A 304 7.82 -8.46 7.84
N LEU A 305 7.21 -7.42 7.27
CA LEU A 305 6.31 -7.51 6.13
C LEU A 305 7.03 -7.50 4.76
N LYS A 306 8.37 -7.62 4.73
CA LYS A 306 9.17 -7.76 3.52
C LYS A 306 9.07 -6.60 2.51
N PHE A 307 8.91 -5.37 2.99
CA PHE A 307 8.99 -4.19 2.13
C PHE A 307 10.41 -3.96 1.61
N ASP A 308 10.51 -3.32 0.45
CA ASP A 308 11.78 -2.92 -0.14
C ASP A 308 12.49 -1.81 0.66
N ASN A 309 13.82 -1.74 0.54
CA ASN A 309 14.64 -0.81 1.32
C ASN A 309 14.35 0.66 1.04
N ASP A 310 13.94 1.02 -0.18
CA ASP A 310 13.59 2.42 -0.51
C ASP A 310 12.29 2.84 0.17
N THR A 311 11.27 1.96 0.15
CA THR A 311 10.03 2.17 0.89
C THR A 311 10.31 2.30 2.40
N ILE A 312 11.13 1.41 2.97
CA ILE A 312 11.50 1.46 4.39
C ILE A 312 12.19 2.80 4.71
N ARG A 313 13.18 3.21 3.93
CA ARG A 313 13.91 4.48 4.10
C ARG A 313 12.97 5.68 4.10
N LYS A 314 12.09 5.76 3.11
CA LYS A 314 11.17 6.90 2.94
C LYS A 314 10.15 6.96 4.07
N VAL A 315 9.47 5.86 4.35
CA VAL A 315 8.43 5.79 5.37
C VAL A 315 9.00 6.07 6.77
N THR A 316 10.11 5.43 7.15
CA THR A 316 10.69 5.65 8.48
C THR A 316 11.15 7.07 8.69
N ARG A 317 11.68 7.73 7.65
CA ARG A 317 12.08 9.14 7.71
C ARG A 317 10.86 10.04 7.89
N LEU A 318 9.79 9.80 7.17
CA LEU A 318 8.54 10.56 7.29
C LEU A 318 7.88 10.33 8.67
N VAL A 319 7.81 9.09 9.15
CA VAL A 319 7.31 8.74 10.49
C VAL A 319 8.10 9.44 11.58
N LYS A 320 9.44 9.49 11.47
CA LYS A 320 10.30 10.20 12.44
C LYS A 320 9.94 11.66 12.59
N TRP A 321 9.71 12.34 11.46
CA TRP A 321 9.62 13.80 11.39
C TRP A 321 8.19 14.31 11.16
N HIS A 322 7.17 13.44 11.14
CA HIS A 322 5.79 13.85 10.87
C HIS A 322 5.27 14.92 11.85
N ASP A 323 5.74 14.92 13.07
CA ASP A 323 5.36 15.91 14.11
C ASP A 323 6.35 17.09 14.26
N ASP A 324 7.37 17.18 13.38
CA ASP A 324 8.25 18.36 13.28
C ASP A 324 7.47 19.52 12.66
N ARG A 325 7.36 20.64 13.38
CA ARG A 325 6.48 21.75 13.00
C ARG A 325 7.25 23.07 12.95
N PRO A 326 8.00 23.32 11.85
CA PRO A 326 8.72 24.57 11.67
C PRO A 326 7.77 25.77 11.73
N ASP A 327 8.26 26.92 12.20
CA ASP A 327 7.47 28.14 12.40
C ASP A 327 7.07 28.87 11.10
N GLY A 328 7.46 28.37 9.93
CA GLY A 328 7.18 28.95 8.60
C GLY A 328 8.21 29.99 8.16
N THR A 329 9.23 30.30 8.95
CA THR A 329 10.35 31.12 8.46
C THR A 329 11.20 30.31 7.46
N THR A 330 11.71 30.96 6.41
CA THR A 330 12.53 30.30 5.40
C THR A 330 13.73 29.58 6.00
N LYS A 331 14.33 30.16 7.07
CA LYS A 331 15.43 29.54 7.84
C LYS A 331 15.00 28.23 8.51
N ALA A 332 13.86 28.21 9.19
CA ALA A 332 13.35 27.00 9.86
C ALA A 332 12.99 25.93 8.84
N VAL A 333 12.40 26.34 7.71
CA VAL A 333 12.02 25.42 6.63
C VAL A 333 13.26 24.83 5.94
N ARG A 334 14.32 25.62 5.64
CA ARG A 334 15.59 25.05 5.10
C ARG A 334 16.16 23.96 6.02
N ARG A 335 16.17 24.19 7.33
CA ARG A 335 16.61 23.17 8.30
C ARG A 335 15.71 21.94 8.32
N ALA A 336 14.41 22.12 8.19
CA ALA A 336 13.46 21.00 8.09
C ALA A 336 13.68 20.21 6.80
N VAL A 337 13.85 20.89 5.65
CA VAL A 337 14.18 20.23 4.36
C VAL A 337 15.48 19.44 4.48
N ASN A 338 16.51 19.99 5.11
CA ASN A 338 17.78 19.28 5.34
C ASN A 338 17.60 18.03 6.18
N ARG A 339 16.82 18.08 7.27
CA ARG A 339 16.58 16.93 8.17
C ARG A 339 15.74 15.84 7.53
N ILE A 340 14.67 16.23 6.85
CA ILE A 340 13.67 15.31 6.28
C ILE A 340 14.19 14.72 4.97
N GLY A 341 14.82 15.53 4.15
CA GLY A 341 15.28 15.25 2.81
C GLY A 341 14.50 16.04 1.77
N GLU A 342 15.20 16.58 0.80
CA GLU A 342 14.62 17.38 -0.29
C GLU A 342 13.60 16.57 -1.11
N ASP A 343 13.88 15.29 -1.33
CA ASP A 343 13.01 14.34 -2.04
C ASP A 343 11.75 13.99 -1.25
N LEU A 344 11.78 14.08 0.07
CA LEU A 344 10.68 13.70 0.95
C LEU A 344 9.88 14.89 1.48
N PHE A 345 10.37 16.11 1.35
CA PHE A 345 9.70 17.26 1.91
C PHE A 345 8.30 17.52 1.33
N PRO A 346 8.03 17.32 0.02
CA PRO A 346 6.67 17.35 -0.52
C PRO A 346 5.74 16.32 0.14
N TYR A 347 6.22 15.10 0.37
CA TYR A 347 5.46 14.06 1.09
C TYR A 347 5.18 14.47 2.54
N TYR A 348 6.16 15.04 3.22
CA TYR A 348 6.00 15.55 4.58
C TYR A 348 4.90 16.62 4.67
N LEU A 349 4.78 17.52 3.71
CA LEU A 349 3.71 18.54 3.68
C LEU A 349 2.32 17.88 3.56
N GLU A 350 2.20 16.83 2.74
CA GLU A 350 0.95 16.07 2.63
C GLU A 350 0.63 15.31 3.94
N VAL A 351 1.63 14.71 4.58
CA VAL A 351 1.49 14.03 5.87
C VAL A 351 1.01 15.01 6.95
N GLN A 352 1.61 16.22 7.04
CA GLN A 352 1.19 17.26 7.97
C GLN A 352 -0.25 17.70 7.74
N GLN A 353 -0.65 17.88 6.48
CA GLN A 353 -2.01 18.24 6.11
C GLN A 353 -3.01 17.15 6.53
N ALA A 354 -2.71 15.88 6.23
CA ALA A 354 -3.58 14.75 6.53
C ALA A 354 -3.71 14.50 8.04
N ASP A 355 -2.61 14.57 8.79
CA ASP A 355 -2.61 14.48 10.25
C ASP A 355 -3.50 15.56 10.86
N MET A 356 -3.35 16.81 10.41
CA MET A 356 -4.16 17.93 10.88
C MET A 356 -5.65 17.75 10.58
N LEU A 357 -6.00 17.29 9.39
CA LEU A 357 -7.41 17.10 8.98
C LEU A 357 -8.10 15.98 9.77
N ALA A 358 -7.35 15.00 10.25
CA ALA A 358 -7.85 13.91 11.10
C ALA A 358 -7.89 14.26 12.60
N GLN A 359 -7.44 15.45 12.99
CA GLN A 359 -7.51 15.95 14.37
C GLN A 359 -8.84 16.65 14.65
N SER A 360 -9.06 17.03 15.92
CA SER A 360 -10.17 17.91 16.32
C SER A 360 -10.04 19.31 15.66
N ASP A 361 -11.14 20.09 15.70
CA ASP A 361 -11.13 21.46 15.19
C ASP A 361 -10.34 22.44 16.07
N TYR A 362 -9.84 21.99 17.20
CA TYR A 362 -9.09 22.83 18.13
C TYR A 362 -7.85 23.43 17.46
N ARG A 363 -7.83 24.77 17.37
CA ARG A 363 -6.81 25.58 16.72
C ARG A 363 -6.53 25.19 15.26
N ARG A 364 -7.52 24.69 14.53
CA ARG A 364 -7.33 24.23 13.13
C ARG A 364 -6.87 25.35 12.22
N THR A 365 -7.49 26.55 12.32
CA THR A 365 -7.10 27.70 11.52
C THR A 365 -5.63 28.07 11.72
N GLU A 366 -5.15 28.15 12.95
CA GLU A 366 -3.76 28.47 13.25
C GLU A 366 -2.78 27.40 12.73
N LYS A 367 -3.19 26.13 12.80
CA LYS A 367 -2.39 25.01 12.24
C LYS A 367 -2.29 25.12 10.72
N GLN A 368 -3.41 25.44 10.05
CA GLN A 368 -3.46 25.62 8.59
C GLN A 368 -2.60 26.82 8.17
N GLU A 369 -2.76 27.98 8.79
CA GLU A 369 -1.96 29.18 8.48
C GLU A 369 -0.46 28.92 8.64
N ARG A 370 -0.06 28.17 9.67
CA ARG A 370 1.34 27.79 9.83
C ARG A 370 1.80 26.88 8.69
N LEU A 371 1.02 25.87 8.31
CA LEU A 371 1.36 24.95 7.23
C LEU A 371 1.45 25.67 5.88
N ASP A 372 0.59 26.65 5.64
CA ASP A 372 0.61 27.46 4.42
C ASP A 372 1.89 28.32 4.37
N LYS A 373 2.30 28.93 5.48
CA LYS A 373 3.60 29.63 5.56
C LYS A 373 4.79 28.70 5.31
N VAL A 374 4.73 27.46 5.78
CA VAL A 374 5.77 26.45 5.50
C VAL A 374 5.81 26.10 4.01
N LYS A 375 4.66 25.97 3.34
CA LYS A 375 4.58 25.74 1.90
C LYS A 375 5.15 26.91 1.11
N GLU A 376 4.76 28.14 1.42
CA GLU A 376 5.28 29.38 0.79
C GLU A 376 6.80 29.50 0.95
N ALA A 377 7.31 29.25 2.16
CA ALA A 377 8.74 29.28 2.43
C ALA A 377 9.49 28.17 1.65
N TYR A 378 8.91 26.98 1.53
CA TYR A 378 9.47 25.89 0.74
C TYR A 378 9.51 26.24 -0.75
N GLU A 379 8.42 26.79 -1.32
CA GLU A 379 8.39 27.28 -2.69
C GLU A 379 9.46 28.32 -2.96
N THR A 380 9.67 29.26 -2.04
CA THR A 380 10.74 30.25 -2.12
C THR A 380 12.13 29.57 -2.17
N ILE A 381 12.39 28.59 -1.30
CA ILE A 381 13.64 27.83 -1.26
C ILE A 381 13.92 27.11 -2.58
N ILE A 382 12.90 26.50 -3.17
CA ILE A 382 13.03 25.77 -4.43
C ILE A 382 13.23 26.73 -5.61
N ASN A 383 12.42 27.77 -5.70
CA ASN A 383 12.49 28.75 -6.81
C ASN A 383 13.81 29.52 -6.83
N GLU A 384 14.35 29.82 -5.67
CA GLU A 384 15.65 30.50 -5.53
C GLU A 384 16.85 29.55 -5.52
N HIS A 385 16.63 28.24 -5.69
CA HIS A 385 17.68 27.20 -5.66
C HIS A 385 18.58 27.28 -4.41
N GLN A 386 17.98 27.61 -3.27
CA GLN A 386 18.73 27.74 -2.03
C GLN A 386 19.35 26.39 -1.61
N CYS A 387 20.57 26.45 -1.08
CA CYS A 387 21.26 25.26 -0.59
C CYS A 387 20.58 24.72 0.68
N VAL A 388 20.19 23.43 0.62
CA VAL A 388 19.58 22.71 1.73
C VAL A 388 20.30 21.40 2.07
N ALA A 389 21.34 21.04 1.34
CA ALA A 389 22.06 19.78 1.53
C ALA A 389 23.54 19.90 1.13
N LEU A 390 24.37 19.00 1.66
CA LEU A 390 25.81 18.96 1.32
C LEU A 390 26.09 18.90 -0.17
N LYS A 391 25.22 18.25 -0.96
CA LYS A 391 25.37 18.13 -2.43
C LYS A 391 25.30 19.46 -3.16
N THR A 392 24.67 20.48 -2.56
CA THR A 392 24.50 21.82 -3.14
C THR A 392 25.31 22.90 -2.42
N LEU A 393 26.17 22.49 -1.47
CA LEU A 393 27.09 23.39 -0.79
C LEU A 393 28.21 23.83 -1.76
N ALA A 394 28.56 25.10 -1.77
CA ALA A 394 29.59 25.67 -2.67
C ALA A 394 31.02 25.18 -2.38
N VAL A 395 31.23 24.56 -1.22
CA VAL A 395 32.53 23.94 -0.81
C VAL A 395 32.36 22.43 -0.73
N THR A 396 33.28 21.70 -1.29
CA THR A 396 33.37 20.23 -1.32
C THR A 396 34.46 19.70 -0.41
N GLY A 397 34.48 18.40 -0.14
CA GLY A 397 35.61 17.78 0.58
C GLY A 397 36.96 17.95 -0.12
N LYS A 398 36.97 18.08 -1.46
CA LYS A 398 38.19 18.33 -2.22
C LYS A 398 38.74 19.74 -1.92
N ASP A 399 37.87 20.75 -1.85
CA ASP A 399 38.27 22.12 -1.54
C ASP A 399 38.88 22.21 -0.13
N LEU A 400 38.34 21.44 0.83
CA LEU A 400 38.91 21.38 2.18
C LEU A 400 40.29 20.71 2.21
N ILE A 401 40.49 19.66 1.42
CA ILE A 401 41.83 19.03 1.29
C ILE A 401 42.84 20.02 0.69
N GLU A 402 42.47 20.76 -0.33
CA GLU A 402 43.30 21.83 -0.91
C GLU A 402 43.59 22.94 0.09
N ALA A 403 42.66 23.19 1.04
CA ALA A 403 42.89 24.13 2.16
C ALA A 403 43.67 23.52 3.35
N GLY A 404 44.21 22.29 3.20
CA GLY A 404 45.10 21.69 4.18
C GLY A 404 44.44 20.73 5.19
N TYR A 405 43.14 20.44 5.05
CA TYR A 405 42.45 19.42 5.89
C TYR A 405 42.88 18.01 5.49
N LYS A 406 43.09 17.14 6.47
CA LYS A 406 43.38 15.73 6.23
C LYS A 406 42.13 14.96 5.85
N PRO A 407 42.20 14.03 4.87
CA PRO A 407 41.09 13.14 4.57
C PRO A 407 40.61 12.38 5.83
N GLY A 408 39.28 12.39 6.08
CA GLY A 408 38.70 11.69 7.24
C GLY A 408 37.45 12.37 7.81
N ARG A 409 37.15 12.05 9.05
CA ARG A 409 35.95 12.50 9.76
C ARG A 409 35.86 14.03 9.88
N GLU A 410 37.01 14.71 10.05
CA GLU A 410 37.08 16.16 10.18
C GLU A 410 36.50 16.91 8.98
N ILE A 411 36.70 16.39 7.74
CA ILE A 411 36.09 16.95 6.52
C ILE A 411 34.56 16.93 6.63
N GLY A 412 33.97 15.79 7.02
CA GLY A 412 32.54 15.67 7.15
C GLY A 412 31.94 16.60 8.21
N GLU A 413 32.61 16.74 9.36
CA GLU A 413 32.22 17.64 10.44
C GLU A 413 32.31 19.11 10.00
N THR A 414 33.38 19.49 9.28
CA THR A 414 33.55 20.83 8.75
C THR A 414 32.52 21.18 7.70
N LEU A 415 32.23 20.28 6.75
CA LEU A 415 31.17 20.48 5.74
C LEU A 415 29.80 20.65 6.40
N ASN A 416 29.48 19.86 7.41
CA ASN A 416 28.21 20.03 8.16
C ASN A 416 28.16 21.37 8.91
N ARG A 417 29.28 21.84 9.50
CA ARG A 417 29.35 23.16 10.13
C ARG A 417 29.11 24.29 9.11
N LEU A 418 29.74 24.21 7.93
CA LEU A 418 29.55 25.18 6.86
C LEU A 418 28.10 25.15 6.33
N LEU A 419 27.50 23.96 6.20
CA LEU A 419 26.11 23.82 5.81
C LEU A 419 25.17 24.48 6.82
N GLU A 420 25.41 24.36 8.14
CA GLU A 420 24.61 25.06 9.15
C GLU A 420 24.65 26.59 9.01
N VAL A 421 25.80 27.14 8.61
CA VAL A 421 25.92 28.58 8.29
C VAL A 421 25.06 28.94 7.09
N VAL A 422 25.08 28.14 6.03
CA VAL A 422 24.29 28.37 4.81
C VAL A 422 22.79 28.15 5.07
N LEU A 423 22.41 27.17 5.86
CA LEU A 423 21.01 26.96 6.26
C LEU A 423 20.46 28.17 7.07
N ALA A 424 21.33 28.86 7.80
CA ALA A 424 20.97 30.10 8.50
C ALA A 424 20.85 31.30 7.55
N ASP A 425 21.79 31.40 6.59
CA ASP A 425 21.90 32.51 5.63
C ASP A 425 22.35 31.99 4.26
N PRO A 426 21.43 31.80 3.29
CA PRO A 426 21.76 31.21 1.99
C PRO A 426 22.70 32.07 1.13
N GLN A 427 22.80 33.38 1.41
CA GLN A 427 23.72 34.28 0.68
C GLN A 427 25.18 33.92 0.94
N LYS A 428 25.47 33.20 2.04
CA LYS A 428 26.82 32.72 2.36
C LYS A 428 27.26 31.49 1.61
N ASN A 429 26.41 30.92 0.75
CA ASN A 429 26.79 29.75 -0.08
C ASN A 429 27.68 30.17 -1.27
N GLN A 430 28.81 30.76 -0.96
CA GLN A 430 29.86 31.18 -1.90
C GLN A 430 31.18 30.61 -1.41
N LYS A 431 31.98 30.08 -2.33
CA LYS A 431 33.22 29.35 -2.00
C LYS A 431 34.20 30.18 -1.18
N GLU A 432 34.40 31.43 -1.59
CA GLU A 432 35.33 32.36 -0.95
C GLU A 432 34.88 32.70 0.47
N ILE A 433 33.59 32.93 0.66
CA ILE A 433 33.00 33.23 1.99
C ILE A 433 33.16 32.02 2.92
N LEU A 434 32.83 30.82 2.42
CA LEU A 434 32.87 29.62 3.23
C LEU A 434 34.29 29.19 3.59
N LEU A 435 35.24 29.35 2.68
CA LEU A 435 36.68 29.10 2.97
C LEU A 435 37.24 30.12 3.96
N GLY A 436 36.88 31.42 3.84
CA GLY A 436 37.29 32.44 4.79
C GLY A 436 36.82 32.17 6.23
N LEU A 437 35.70 31.47 6.43
CA LEU A 437 35.25 31.04 7.77
C LEU A 437 36.07 29.91 8.42
N LEU A 438 37.01 29.33 7.66
CA LEU A 438 37.93 28.30 8.17
C LEU A 438 39.17 28.91 8.83
N ASP A 439 39.55 30.13 8.43
CA ASP A 439 40.74 30.85 8.93
C ASP A 439 40.52 31.57 10.25
N GLU A 440 39.26 31.65 10.75
CA GLU A 440 38.90 32.29 12.01
C GLU A 440 38.98 31.35 13.24
N LYS A 441 39.98 30.42 13.28
CA LYS A 441 40.25 29.55 14.42
C LYS A 441 41.31 30.11 15.34
#